data_915f56c29a2df6a4a27057590f45058a
#
_entry.id   915f56c29a2df6a4a27057590f45058a
#
_cell.length_a   1.000
_cell.length_b   1.000
_cell.length_c   1.000
_cell.angle_alpha   90.00
_cell.angle_beta   90.00
_cell.angle_gamma   90.00
#
_symmetry.space_group_name_H-M   'P 1'
#
loop_
_entity.id
_entity.type
_entity.pdbx_description
1 polymer ?
#
loop_
_entity_poly.entity_id
_entity_poly.type
_entity_poly.pdbx_seq_one_letter_code
_entity_poly.pdbx_strand_id
1 'polypeptide(L)'
;VIDFVDYGSGKVKGENRKGKDERRVRDIAKNSLASRKYAQMLSRLVNWLGEKYEGKEGLVIVELGTSLGITTAYLATMDRRNKVLTFEGCEAVAEVAKENWKELNISNIECVVGEIDERALDERLEHVDMAFIDANHTYEYTCRYFDVLAEKVHEKSVVVVDDIHHSEEMEDAWKRICADERVTSTMDLYQMGLVFFDKHYWRRNYKMRL
;
A
#
# COMPACT_ATOMS: atom_id res chain seq x y z
N VAL A 1 12.82 -13.13 17.52
CA VAL A 1 12.48 -11.87 18.20
C VAL A 1 13.27 -10.78 17.54
N ILE A 2 12.64 -9.70 17.19
CA ILE A 2 13.25 -8.52 16.58
C ILE A 2 12.91 -7.27 17.38
N ASP A 3 13.80 -6.30 17.41
CA ASP A 3 13.52 -4.97 17.96
C ASP A 3 12.53 -4.26 17.03
N PHE A 4 11.34 -4.02 17.52
CA PHE A 4 10.28 -3.39 16.75
C PHE A 4 10.15 -1.92 17.14
N VAL A 5 10.15 -1.03 16.15
CA VAL A 5 9.86 0.40 16.33
C VAL A 5 8.49 0.67 15.74
N ASP A 6 7.54 1.11 16.56
CA ASP A 6 6.19 1.46 16.13
C ASP A 6 6.12 2.98 15.87
N TYR A 7 5.81 3.35 14.62
CA TYR A 7 5.62 4.74 14.21
C TYR A 7 4.15 5.17 14.21
N GLY A 8 3.26 4.40 14.84
CA GLY A 8 1.85 4.78 14.99
C GLY A 8 0.84 3.78 14.43
N SER A 9 1.28 2.61 13.95
CA SER A 9 0.38 1.53 13.47
C SER A 9 -0.28 0.73 14.60
N GLY A 10 -0.11 1.16 15.85
CA GLY A 10 -0.38 0.35 17.04
C GLY A 10 -1.85 0.04 17.29
N LYS A 11 -2.21 -1.21 17.16
CA LYS A 11 -3.41 -1.81 17.78
C LYS A 11 -3.20 -1.99 19.30
N VAL A 12 -3.11 -0.90 20.07
CA VAL A 12 -3.29 -0.97 21.52
C VAL A 12 -4.20 0.17 21.93
N LYS A 13 -5.40 -0.17 22.40
CA LYS A 13 -6.32 0.80 22.99
C LYS A 13 -5.60 1.56 24.11
N GLY A 14 -5.36 2.85 23.87
CA GLY A 14 -5.16 3.80 24.95
C GLY A 14 -3.78 4.42 25.13
N GLU A 15 -2.75 4.15 24.30
CA GLU A 15 -1.48 4.85 24.44
C GLU A 15 -0.83 5.07 23.04
N ASN A 16 -0.54 6.33 22.73
CA ASN A 16 0.39 6.71 21.65
C ASN A 16 1.81 6.27 22.04
N ARG A 17 2.18 5.03 21.73
CA ARG A 17 3.52 4.52 21.99
C ARG A 17 4.39 4.63 20.75
N LYS A 18 5.08 5.74 20.61
CA LYS A 18 6.38 5.74 19.94
C LYS A 18 7.35 5.04 20.93
N GLY A 19 7.63 3.76 20.73
CA GLY A 19 8.48 2.99 21.63
C GLY A 19 9.14 1.79 20.96
N LYS A 20 10.32 1.44 21.44
CA LYS A 20 10.94 0.15 21.07
C LYS A 20 10.24 -0.96 21.84
N ASP A 21 9.77 -1.97 21.14
CA ASP A 21 9.16 -3.16 21.69
C ASP A 21 9.78 -4.41 21.03
N GLU A 22 9.92 -5.49 21.80
CA GLU A 22 10.38 -6.76 21.24
C GLU A 22 9.19 -7.56 20.73
N ARG A 23 9.13 -7.81 19.41
CA ARG A 23 8.10 -8.64 18.80
C ARG A 23 8.67 -9.89 18.16
N ARG A 24 7.90 -10.95 18.17
CA ARG A 24 8.25 -12.16 17.42
C ARG A 24 7.72 -12.02 15.99
N VAL A 25 8.53 -12.38 15.01
CA VAL A 25 8.15 -12.36 13.59
C VAL A 25 6.80 -13.06 13.34
N ARG A 26 6.53 -14.18 14.04
CA ARG A 26 5.24 -14.90 13.94
C ARG A 26 4.03 -14.07 14.39
N ASP A 27 4.22 -13.16 15.35
CA ASP A 27 3.14 -12.34 15.89
C ASP A 27 2.87 -11.17 14.94
N ILE A 28 3.92 -10.64 14.28
CA ILE A 28 3.79 -9.68 13.17
C ILE A 28 3.05 -10.36 12.01
N ALA A 29 3.51 -11.55 11.58
CA ALA A 29 2.87 -12.30 10.51
C ALA A 29 1.37 -12.55 10.75
N LYS A 30 0.99 -12.85 11.99
CA LYS A 30 -0.42 -13.10 12.34
C LYS A 30 -1.32 -11.86 12.22
N ASN A 31 -0.76 -10.67 12.45
CA ASN A 31 -1.55 -9.45 12.58
C ASN A 31 -1.42 -8.50 11.38
N SER A 32 -0.37 -8.64 10.58
CA SER A 32 -0.03 -7.68 9.51
C SER A 32 -0.02 -8.28 8.10
N LEU A 33 -0.34 -9.57 7.93
CA LEU A 33 -0.41 -10.15 6.60
C LEU A 33 -1.82 -9.98 6.02
N ALA A 34 -1.89 -9.40 4.84
CA ALA A 34 -3.10 -9.45 4.04
C ALA A 34 -3.56 -10.91 3.84
N SER A 35 -4.84 -11.16 3.91
CA SER A 35 -5.33 -12.52 3.65
C SER A 35 -4.94 -12.95 2.23
N ARG A 36 -4.73 -14.25 2.03
CA ARG A 36 -4.37 -14.81 0.71
C ARG A 36 -5.29 -14.32 -0.42
N LYS A 37 -6.57 -14.15 -0.13
CA LYS A 37 -7.58 -13.67 -1.09
C LYS A 37 -7.27 -12.25 -1.56
N TYR A 38 -6.95 -11.34 -0.64
CA TYR A 38 -6.62 -9.96 -0.97
C TYR A 38 -5.26 -9.83 -1.65
N ALA A 39 -4.24 -10.57 -1.19
CA ALA A 39 -2.94 -10.61 -1.86
C ALA A 39 -3.05 -11.10 -3.32
N GLN A 40 -3.87 -12.13 -3.56
CA GLN A 40 -4.16 -12.61 -4.92
C GLN A 40 -4.97 -11.59 -5.76
N MET A 41 -5.86 -10.84 -5.13
CA MET A 41 -6.58 -9.76 -5.81
C MET A 41 -5.60 -8.66 -6.24
N LEU A 42 -4.68 -8.23 -5.37
CA LEU A 42 -3.64 -7.26 -5.70
C LEU A 42 -2.77 -7.75 -6.87
N SER A 43 -2.34 -9.01 -6.87
CA SER A 43 -1.58 -9.59 -7.98
C SER A 43 -2.37 -9.54 -9.30
N ARG A 44 -3.65 -9.88 -9.27
CA ARG A 44 -4.52 -9.80 -10.47
C ARG A 44 -4.71 -8.37 -10.95
N LEU A 45 -4.75 -7.41 -10.02
CA LEU A 45 -4.82 -6.00 -10.35
C LEU A 45 -3.55 -5.53 -11.06
N VAL A 46 -2.37 -5.95 -10.59
CA VAL A 46 -1.09 -5.69 -11.26
C VAL A 46 -1.08 -6.27 -12.69
N ASN A 47 -1.51 -7.51 -12.87
CA ASN A 47 -1.61 -8.12 -14.20
C ASN A 47 -2.56 -7.35 -15.12
N TRP A 48 -3.74 -7.00 -14.62
CA TRP A 48 -4.73 -6.25 -15.40
C TRP A 48 -4.21 -4.85 -15.81
N LEU A 49 -3.47 -4.18 -14.91
CA LEU A 49 -2.79 -2.94 -15.25
C LEU A 49 -1.73 -3.16 -16.33
N GLY A 50 -0.90 -4.19 -16.20
CA GLY A 50 0.13 -4.54 -17.19
C GLY A 50 -0.45 -4.81 -18.59
N GLU A 51 -1.61 -5.47 -18.68
CA GLU A 51 -2.32 -5.69 -19.93
C GLU A 51 -2.85 -4.37 -20.55
N LYS A 52 -3.33 -3.44 -19.73
CA LYS A 52 -3.80 -2.12 -20.19
C LYS A 52 -2.69 -1.23 -20.74
N TYR A 53 -1.47 -1.47 -20.29
CA TYR A 53 -0.33 -0.61 -20.66
C TYR A 53 0.35 -1.11 -21.92
N GLU A 54 -0.12 -1.86 -22.81
CA GLU A 54 0.54 -2.27 -24.05
C GLU A 54 2.09 -2.08 -24.02
N GLY A 55 2.64 -2.01 -22.81
CA GLY A 55 3.87 -1.31 -22.48
C GLY A 55 5.10 -2.18 -22.52
N LYS A 56 6.13 -1.61 -23.08
CA LYS A 56 7.50 -2.15 -23.15
C LYS A 56 8.24 -2.01 -21.84
N GLU A 57 7.82 -1.10 -20.97
CA GLU A 57 8.37 -0.85 -19.63
C GLU A 57 7.41 -1.43 -18.58
N GLY A 58 7.96 -1.94 -17.47
CA GLY A 58 7.15 -2.44 -16.38
C GLY A 58 6.43 -1.33 -15.63
N LEU A 59 5.49 -1.70 -14.76
CA LEU A 59 4.75 -0.76 -13.92
C LEU A 59 5.62 -0.19 -12.80
N VAL A 60 5.36 1.06 -12.42
CA VAL A 60 5.85 1.67 -11.19
C VAL A 60 4.81 1.47 -10.09
N ILE A 61 5.14 0.64 -9.12
CA ILE A 61 4.26 0.25 -8.02
C ILE A 61 4.83 0.80 -6.71
N VAL A 62 3.99 1.47 -5.93
CA VAL A 62 4.34 2.02 -4.62
C VAL A 62 3.56 1.30 -3.54
N GLU A 63 4.23 0.88 -2.47
CA GLU A 63 3.61 0.30 -1.28
C GLU A 63 4.04 1.09 -0.04
N LEU A 64 3.08 1.53 0.74
CA LEU A 64 3.31 2.16 2.03
C LEU A 64 2.93 1.17 3.13
N GLY A 65 3.94 0.63 3.83
CA GLY A 65 3.78 -0.44 4.81
C GLY A 65 4.23 -1.80 4.26
N THR A 66 5.55 -2.04 4.27
CA THR A 66 6.16 -3.29 3.78
C THR A 66 5.85 -4.49 4.66
N SER A 67 5.87 -4.29 5.99
CA SER A 67 5.80 -5.37 6.97
C SER A 67 6.82 -6.49 6.64
N LEU A 68 6.42 -7.75 6.61
CA LEU A 68 7.29 -8.88 6.28
C LEU A 68 7.54 -9.05 4.78
N GLY A 69 7.10 -8.13 3.94
CA GLY A 69 7.35 -8.10 2.50
C GLY A 69 6.60 -9.16 1.68
N ILE A 70 5.57 -9.77 2.25
CA ILE A 70 4.79 -10.82 1.57
C ILE A 70 3.89 -10.20 0.50
N THR A 71 3.15 -9.14 0.84
CA THR A 71 2.33 -8.39 -0.15
C THR A 71 3.21 -7.81 -1.23
N THR A 72 4.34 -7.21 -0.86
CA THR A 72 5.35 -6.70 -1.79
C THR A 72 5.81 -7.77 -2.80
N ALA A 73 6.06 -9.00 -2.32
CA ALA A 73 6.43 -10.12 -3.19
C ALA A 73 5.33 -10.46 -4.20
N TYR A 74 4.06 -10.43 -3.79
CA TYR A 74 2.92 -10.61 -4.70
C TYR A 74 2.84 -9.50 -5.76
N LEU A 75 3.14 -8.25 -5.40
CA LEU A 75 3.16 -7.13 -6.33
C LEU A 75 4.32 -7.24 -7.33
N ALA A 76 5.50 -7.65 -6.86
CA ALA A 76 6.73 -7.69 -7.64
C ALA A 76 6.84 -8.86 -8.62
N THR A 77 6.21 -10.00 -8.31
CA THR A 77 6.41 -11.26 -9.07
C THR A 77 5.59 -11.36 -10.34
N MET A 78 4.61 -10.49 -10.56
CA MET A 78 3.74 -10.56 -11.72
C MET A 78 4.46 -10.25 -13.03
N ASP A 79 5.37 -9.28 -13.00
CA ASP A 79 6.29 -9.00 -14.10
C ASP A 79 7.61 -8.49 -13.52
N ARG A 80 8.73 -9.11 -13.89
CA ARG A 80 10.06 -8.71 -13.39
C ARG A 80 10.52 -7.34 -13.89
N ARG A 81 9.85 -6.78 -14.89
CA ARG A 81 10.09 -5.41 -15.38
C ARG A 81 9.47 -4.35 -14.47
N ASN A 82 8.47 -4.73 -13.64
CA ASN A 82 7.88 -3.81 -12.68
C ASN A 82 8.94 -3.32 -11.70
N LYS A 83 8.81 -2.06 -11.29
CA LYS A 83 9.61 -1.45 -10.24
C LYS A 83 8.72 -1.27 -9.03
N VAL A 84 9.03 -1.96 -7.93
CA VAL A 84 8.28 -1.84 -6.68
C VAL A 84 9.10 -1.02 -5.70
N LEU A 85 8.57 0.13 -5.31
CA LEU A 85 9.11 0.96 -4.23
C LEU A 85 8.24 0.76 -3.00
N THR A 86 8.82 0.26 -1.92
CA THR A 86 8.08 -0.01 -0.67
C THR A 86 8.74 0.69 0.51
N PHE A 87 7.93 1.10 1.49
CA PHE A 87 8.36 1.89 2.65
C PHE A 87 8.05 1.13 3.94
N GLU A 88 9.07 1.02 4.82
CA GLU A 88 8.94 0.36 6.12
C GLU A 88 9.57 1.21 7.23
N GLY A 89 8.80 1.50 8.27
CA GLY A 89 9.27 2.30 9.39
C GLY A 89 10.32 1.59 10.24
N CYS A 90 10.17 0.26 10.42
CA CYS A 90 11.02 -0.52 11.31
C CYS A 90 12.14 -1.25 10.54
N GLU A 91 13.39 -0.85 10.78
CA GLU A 91 14.57 -1.45 10.12
C GLU A 91 14.63 -2.97 10.31
N ALA A 92 14.38 -3.47 11.52
CA ALA A 92 14.42 -4.89 11.80
C ALA A 92 13.34 -5.70 11.05
N VAL A 93 12.19 -5.10 10.77
CA VAL A 93 11.12 -5.70 9.95
C VAL A 93 11.52 -5.67 8.47
N ALA A 94 12.07 -4.56 8.00
CA ALA A 94 12.55 -4.41 6.64
C ALA A 94 13.65 -5.43 6.30
N GLU A 95 14.56 -5.71 7.24
CA GLU A 95 15.60 -6.75 7.03
C GLU A 95 14.99 -8.14 6.85
N VAL A 96 13.96 -8.50 7.63
CA VAL A 96 13.22 -9.77 7.43
C VAL A 96 12.56 -9.80 6.05
N ALA A 97 11.95 -8.70 5.61
CA ALA A 97 11.36 -8.60 4.28
C ALA A 97 12.39 -8.81 3.17
N LYS A 98 13.57 -8.15 3.27
CA LYS A 98 14.67 -8.30 2.32
C LYS A 98 15.21 -9.74 2.26
N GLU A 99 15.31 -10.43 3.41
CA GLU A 99 15.70 -11.84 3.47
C GLU A 99 14.67 -12.71 2.74
N ASN A 100 13.36 -12.49 2.97
CA ASN A 100 12.29 -13.21 2.28
C ASN A 100 12.37 -13.02 0.76
N TRP A 101 12.60 -11.79 0.28
CA TRP A 101 12.71 -11.54 -1.17
C TRP A 101 13.95 -12.17 -1.78
N LYS A 102 15.07 -12.19 -1.03
CA LYS A 102 16.30 -12.87 -1.46
C LYS A 102 16.08 -14.37 -1.61
N GLU A 103 15.41 -15.02 -0.65
CA GLU A 103 15.07 -16.45 -0.73
C GLU A 103 14.15 -16.76 -1.91
N LEU A 104 13.23 -15.84 -2.23
CA LEU A 104 12.30 -15.94 -3.35
C LEU A 104 12.93 -15.53 -4.71
N ASN A 105 14.20 -15.10 -4.75
CA ASN A 105 14.88 -14.57 -5.92
C ASN A 105 14.14 -13.39 -6.59
N ILE A 106 13.59 -12.48 -5.78
CA ILE A 106 12.93 -11.25 -6.23
C ILE A 106 13.94 -10.10 -6.12
N SER A 107 14.19 -9.38 -7.22
CA SER A 107 15.23 -8.34 -7.30
C SER A 107 14.73 -6.98 -7.78
N ASN A 108 13.47 -6.85 -8.09
CA ASN A 108 12.83 -5.64 -8.61
C ASN A 108 12.08 -4.84 -7.52
N ILE A 109 12.58 -4.92 -6.28
CA ILE A 109 12.03 -4.21 -5.11
C ILE A 109 13.10 -3.29 -4.54
N GLU A 110 12.76 -2.03 -4.35
CA GLU A 110 13.50 -1.06 -3.55
C GLU A 110 12.76 -0.81 -2.24
N CYS A 111 13.41 -1.05 -1.09
CA CYS A 111 12.84 -0.82 0.23
C CYS A 111 13.49 0.39 0.89
N VAL A 112 12.69 1.40 1.15
CA VAL A 112 13.08 2.60 1.90
C VAL A 112 12.73 2.38 3.37
N VAL A 113 13.76 2.50 4.22
CA VAL A 113 13.60 2.29 5.67
C VAL A 113 13.54 3.63 6.37
N GLY A 114 12.57 3.78 7.28
CA GLY A 114 12.36 4.97 8.09
C GLY A 114 10.90 5.44 8.06
N GLU A 115 10.64 6.52 8.78
CA GLU A 115 9.31 7.15 8.77
C GLU A 115 8.95 7.56 7.34
N ILE A 116 7.71 7.32 6.93
CA ILE A 116 7.22 7.71 5.60
C ILE A 116 7.12 9.23 5.58
N ASP A 117 8.10 9.87 4.94
CA ASP A 117 8.15 11.30 4.72
C ASP A 117 7.51 11.61 3.36
N GLU A 118 6.47 12.44 3.37
CA GLU A 118 5.73 12.85 2.17
C GLU A 118 6.64 13.50 1.14
N ARG A 119 7.62 14.29 1.58
CA ARG A 119 8.59 14.93 0.71
C ARG A 119 9.52 13.91 0.04
N ALA A 120 10.02 12.93 0.83
CA ALA A 120 10.83 11.86 0.31
C ALA A 120 10.05 10.98 -0.68
N LEU A 121 8.75 10.79 -0.45
CA LEU A 121 7.85 10.11 -1.35
C LEU A 121 7.68 10.90 -2.65
N ASP A 122 7.42 12.21 -2.56
CA ASP A 122 7.25 13.10 -3.72
C ASP A 122 8.51 13.18 -4.59
N GLU A 123 9.68 13.34 -3.97
CA GLU A 123 10.98 13.45 -4.67
C GLU A 123 11.40 12.17 -5.39
N ARG A 124 10.93 10.99 -4.96
CA ARG A 124 11.29 9.68 -5.55
C ARG A 124 10.41 9.25 -6.71
N LEU A 125 9.24 9.86 -6.84
CA LEU A 125 8.20 9.42 -7.78
C LEU A 125 7.98 10.46 -8.88
N GLU A 126 8.23 10.05 -10.11
CA GLU A 126 7.82 10.83 -11.30
C GLU A 126 6.37 10.52 -11.66
N HIS A 127 5.98 9.25 -11.61
CA HIS A 127 4.61 8.77 -11.82
C HIS A 127 4.38 7.48 -11.03
N VAL A 128 3.11 7.11 -10.88
CA VAL A 128 2.68 5.89 -10.19
C VAL A 128 1.59 5.21 -11.01
N ASP A 129 1.80 3.93 -11.34
CA ASP A 129 0.79 3.10 -12.00
C ASP A 129 -0.14 2.42 -11.00
N MET A 130 0.42 1.97 -9.89
CA MET A 130 -0.34 1.42 -8.77
C MET A 130 0.26 1.85 -7.44
N ALA A 131 -0.59 2.29 -6.52
CA ALA A 131 -0.20 2.49 -5.12
C ALA A 131 -1.02 1.59 -4.20
N PHE A 132 -0.39 1.10 -3.12
CA PHE A 132 -1.04 0.38 -2.03
C PHE A 132 -0.69 1.07 -0.71
N ILE A 133 -1.70 1.63 -0.05
CA ILE A 133 -1.59 2.34 1.23
C ILE A 133 -2.03 1.38 2.33
N ASP A 134 -1.06 0.83 3.07
CA ASP A 134 -1.22 -0.10 4.20
C ASP A 134 -0.36 0.34 5.39
N ALA A 135 -0.40 1.63 5.70
CA ALA A 135 0.40 2.22 6.77
C ALA A 135 -0.40 3.17 7.66
N ASN A 136 -0.06 3.20 8.94
CA ASN A 136 -0.56 4.11 9.97
C ASN A 136 -2.07 4.07 10.29
N HIS A 137 -2.95 3.71 9.40
CA HIS A 137 -4.40 3.54 9.55
C HIS A 137 -5.09 4.63 10.39
N THR A 138 -4.74 5.90 10.15
CA THR A 138 -5.39 7.08 10.73
C THR A 138 -5.89 8.00 9.62
N TYR A 139 -6.87 8.84 9.95
CA TYR A 139 -7.39 9.83 9.00
C TYR A 139 -6.29 10.71 8.41
N GLU A 140 -5.45 11.27 9.29
CA GLU A 140 -4.44 12.25 8.90
C GLU A 140 -3.42 11.66 7.93
N TYR A 141 -2.78 10.55 8.28
CA TYR A 141 -1.73 9.94 7.45
C TYR A 141 -2.29 9.35 6.17
N THR A 142 -3.43 8.66 6.22
CA THR A 142 -4.06 8.08 5.02
C THR A 142 -4.40 9.17 4.00
N CYS A 143 -4.97 10.30 4.46
CA CYS A 143 -5.27 11.43 3.58
C CYS A 143 -4.01 12.08 2.99
N ARG A 144 -2.97 12.30 3.80
CA ARG A 144 -1.71 12.88 3.32
C ARG A 144 -1.02 11.99 2.29
N TYR A 145 -0.93 10.69 2.55
CA TYR A 145 -0.35 9.75 1.59
C TYR A 145 -1.12 9.71 0.29
N PHE A 146 -2.46 9.68 0.39
CA PHE A 146 -3.30 9.76 -0.80
C PHE A 146 -3.07 11.04 -1.58
N ASP A 147 -2.97 12.19 -0.93
CA ASP A 147 -2.76 13.48 -1.59
C ASP A 147 -1.47 13.52 -2.40
N VAL A 148 -0.35 13.07 -1.82
CA VAL A 148 0.95 13.00 -2.53
C VAL A 148 0.86 12.03 -3.71
N LEU A 149 0.31 10.84 -3.50
CA LEU A 149 0.20 9.84 -4.55
C LEU A 149 -0.74 10.29 -5.68
N ALA A 150 -1.83 10.99 -5.36
CA ALA A 150 -2.79 11.48 -6.31
C ALA A 150 -2.26 12.60 -7.24
N GLU A 151 -1.12 13.22 -6.91
CA GLU A 151 -0.39 14.12 -7.80
C GLU A 151 0.50 13.37 -8.82
N LYS A 152 0.77 12.10 -8.57
CA LYS A 152 1.68 11.25 -9.38
C LYS A 152 0.94 10.24 -10.25
N VAL A 153 -0.37 10.09 -10.07
CA VAL A 153 -1.18 9.16 -10.86
C VAL A 153 -1.56 9.75 -12.21
N HIS A 154 -1.91 8.87 -13.12
CA HIS A 154 -2.50 9.20 -14.41
C HIS A 154 -3.83 8.44 -14.60
N GLU A 155 -4.49 8.64 -15.73
CA GLU A 155 -5.83 8.08 -15.97
C GLU A 155 -5.95 6.55 -15.83
N LYS A 156 -4.87 5.81 -16.05
CA LYS A 156 -4.88 4.35 -15.94
C LYS A 156 -4.44 3.84 -14.57
N SER A 157 -3.99 4.72 -13.69
CA SER A 157 -3.49 4.34 -12.35
C SER A 157 -4.60 3.84 -11.45
N VAL A 158 -4.21 3.06 -10.45
CA VAL A 158 -5.08 2.61 -9.37
C VAL A 158 -4.40 2.83 -8.02
N VAL A 159 -5.11 3.47 -7.09
CA VAL A 159 -4.69 3.53 -5.68
C VAL A 159 -5.56 2.58 -4.88
N VAL A 160 -4.94 1.73 -4.09
CA VAL A 160 -5.60 0.81 -3.15
C VAL A 160 -5.33 1.29 -1.73
N VAL A 161 -6.38 1.41 -0.93
CA VAL A 161 -6.30 1.79 0.48
C VAL A 161 -6.76 0.61 1.32
N ASP A 162 -5.91 0.12 2.24
CA ASP A 162 -6.28 -0.98 3.13
C ASP A 162 -7.06 -0.50 4.35
N ASP A 163 -7.75 -1.44 4.97
CA ASP A 163 -8.45 -1.26 6.25
C ASP A 163 -9.45 -0.07 6.28
N ILE A 164 -10.14 0.22 5.16
CA ILE A 164 -11.05 1.39 5.00
C ILE A 164 -12.23 1.42 5.98
N HIS A 165 -12.55 0.31 6.64
CA HIS A 165 -13.58 0.19 7.68
C HIS A 165 -13.02 -0.23 9.04
N HIS A 166 -11.71 -0.09 9.27
CA HIS A 166 -11.05 -0.51 10.50
C HIS A 166 -11.47 0.34 11.72
N SER A 167 -11.70 1.63 11.50
CA SER A 167 -12.07 2.62 12.52
C SER A 167 -12.93 3.72 11.91
N GLU A 168 -13.57 4.54 12.76
CA GLU A 168 -14.32 5.73 12.31
C GLU A 168 -13.38 6.70 11.55
N GLU A 169 -12.13 6.86 11.98
CA GLU A 169 -11.14 7.69 11.29
C GLU A 169 -10.85 7.19 9.87
N MET A 170 -10.72 5.87 9.70
CA MET A 170 -10.49 5.28 8.38
C MET A 170 -11.72 5.36 7.49
N GLU A 171 -12.92 5.21 8.04
CA GLU A 171 -14.15 5.45 7.29
C GLU A 171 -14.27 6.90 6.80
N ASP A 172 -13.87 7.86 7.63
CA ASP A 172 -13.89 9.28 7.26
C ASP A 172 -12.79 9.60 6.23
N ALA A 173 -11.59 9.01 6.36
CA ALA A 173 -10.56 9.09 5.32
C ALA A 173 -11.05 8.52 3.98
N TRP A 174 -11.70 7.36 4.00
CA TRP A 174 -12.28 6.75 2.81
C TRP A 174 -13.37 7.62 2.17
N LYS A 175 -14.28 8.20 2.97
CA LYS A 175 -15.31 9.15 2.48
C LYS A 175 -14.67 10.37 1.82
N ARG A 176 -13.61 10.94 2.44
CA ARG A 176 -12.85 12.06 1.86
C ARG A 176 -12.22 11.69 0.52
N ILE A 177 -11.55 10.54 0.44
CA ILE A 177 -10.95 10.04 -0.80
C ILE A 177 -12.01 9.84 -1.89
N CYS A 178 -13.14 9.23 -1.57
CA CYS A 178 -14.26 9.05 -2.51
C CYS A 178 -14.84 10.38 -3.04
N ALA A 179 -14.72 11.45 -2.26
CA ALA A 179 -15.22 12.78 -2.62
C ALA A 179 -14.20 13.64 -3.39
N ASP A 180 -12.93 13.23 -3.45
CA ASP A 180 -11.87 13.97 -4.14
C ASP A 180 -12.18 14.15 -5.63
N GLU A 181 -11.96 15.36 -6.15
CA GLU A 181 -12.32 15.71 -7.55
C GLU A 181 -11.48 14.99 -8.59
N ARG A 182 -10.28 14.55 -8.24
CA ARG A 182 -9.39 13.76 -9.10
C ARG A 182 -9.91 12.34 -9.30
N VAL A 183 -10.71 11.83 -8.35
CA VAL A 183 -11.26 10.48 -8.34
C VAL A 183 -12.48 10.37 -9.25
N THR A 184 -12.48 9.40 -10.14
CA THR A 184 -13.60 9.14 -11.06
C THR A 184 -14.51 8.03 -10.58
N SER A 185 -13.96 6.94 -10.07
CA SER A 185 -14.76 5.87 -9.47
C SER A 185 -14.01 5.16 -8.34
N THR A 186 -14.77 4.54 -7.45
CA THR A 186 -14.20 3.75 -6.35
C THR A 186 -14.90 2.40 -6.22
N MET A 187 -14.19 1.41 -5.68
CA MET A 187 -14.75 0.12 -5.29
C MET A 187 -14.43 -0.14 -3.83
N ASP A 188 -15.44 -0.17 -2.99
CA ASP A 188 -15.37 -0.59 -1.58
C ASP A 188 -15.52 -2.12 -1.53
N LEU A 189 -14.45 -2.82 -1.17
CA LEU A 189 -14.39 -4.28 -1.03
C LEU A 189 -14.45 -4.72 0.44
N TYR A 190 -14.88 -3.84 1.32
CA TYR A 190 -14.96 -3.94 2.77
C TYR A 190 -13.59 -3.80 3.45
N GLN A 191 -12.63 -4.68 3.22
CA GLN A 191 -11.30 -4.52 3.81
C GLN A 191 -10.47 -3.48 3.05
N MET A 192 -10.55 -3.47 1.73
CA MET A 192 -9.80 -2.56 0.87
C MET A 192 -10.72 -1.70 0.02
N GLY A 193 -10.27 -0.48 -0.26
CA GLY A 193 -10.88 0.41 -1.24
C GLY A 193 -9.99 0.59 -2.46
N LEU A 194 -10.54 0.48 -3.67
CA LEU A 194 -9.84 0.79 -4.91
C LEU A 194 -10.31 2.13 -5.44
N VAL A 195 -9.36 2.95 -5.90
CA VAL A 195 -9.60 4.31 -6.41
C VAL A 195 -9.09 4.40 -7.85
N PHE A 196 -9.92 4.90 -8.75
CA PHE A 196 -9.65 5.01 -10.18
C PHE A 196 -9.71 6.47 -10.63
N PHE A 197 -8.93 6.82 -11.68
CA PHE A 197 -8.72 8.19 -12.15
C PHE A 197 -9.10 8.38 -13.63
N ASP A 198 -9.59 7.36 -14.30
CA ASP A 198 -9.94 7.40 -15.73
C ASP A 198 -11.21 8.24 -15.96
N LYS A 199 -11.05 9.40 -16.59
CA LYS A 199 -12.11 10.37 -16.87
C LYS A 199 -13.16 9.86 -17.87
N HIS A 200 -12.91 8.75 -18.54
CA HIS A 200 -13.89 8.10 -19.42
C HIS A 200 -14.94 7.31 -18.62
N TYR A 201 -14.67 7.01 -17.35
CA TYR A 201 -15.65 6.36 -16.50
C TYR A 201 -16.57 7.37 -15.83
N TRP A 202 -17.84 6.94 -15.62
CA TRP A 202 -18.79 7.71 -14.86
C TRP A 202 -18.36 7.78 -13.40
N ARG A 203 -18.46 8.97 -12.79
CA ARG A 203 -18.20 9.13 -11.36
C ARG A 203 -19.16 8.27 -10.55
N ARG A 204 -18.66 7.22 -9.93
CA ARG A 204 -19.47 6.23 -9.19
C ARG A 204 -18.68 5.55 -8.09
N ASN A 205 -19.33 5.35 -6.94
CA ASN A 205 -18.81 4.57 -5.84
C ASN A 205 -19.54 3.23 -5.78
N TYR A 206 -18.80 2.14 -5.93
CA TYR A 206 -19.31 0.78 -5.89
C TYR A 206 -19.01 0.14 -4.55
N LYS A 207 -19.96 -0.68 -4.02
CA LYS A 207 -19.71 -1.59 -2.89
C LYS A 207 -19.84 -3.02 -3.38
N MET A 208 -18.82 -3.81 -3.15
CA MET A 208 -18.75 -5.19 -3.59
C MET A 208 -18.19 -6.07 -2.48
N ARG A 209 -18.55 -7.35 -2.49
CA ARG A 209 -17.92 -8.36 -1.63
C ARG A 209 -17.07 -9.28 -2.49
N LEU A 210 -15.81 -9.47 -2.06
CA LEU A 210 -14.91 -10.45 -2.65
C LEU A 210 -15.25 -11.87 -2.20
#